data_16e1973bbecf67314a6c2aff2ce0def2
#
_entry.id   16e1973bbecf67314a6c2aff2ce0def2
#
_cell.length_a   1.000
_cell.length_b   1.000
_cell.length_c   1.000
_cell.angle_alpha   90.00
_cell.angle_beta   90.00
_cell.angle_gamma   90.00
#
_symmetry.space_group_name_H-M   'P 1'
#
loop_
_entity.id
_entity.type
_entity.pdbx_description
1 polymer ?
#
loop_
_entity_poly.entity_id
_entity_poly.type
_entity_poly.pdbx_seq_one_letter_code
_entity_poly.pdbx_strand_id
1 'polypeptide(L)'
;MFLFSTGGQKTALGPEMPNALTVDVEDYYQVSAFEDRIDRGNWSRYPSRVKENTERLLTILRRRQVRATFFVLGWVAQHWPDLLRRIRDEGHELGAHSFWHQRIYRQSPEAFREDLRRTRDLLSHLTGQTIRCYRAPSFSVTPACWWALEILAEEGFLYDSSVFPIRHDRYGVPGWPVGICRVQTPSGPIWECPPAVYRVGAVAVPRGGGGYFRLYPLGLTMWLLRAIRRQGRPFVFYLHPWELDPHQPRVPGSVVNRFRHYWNLPATARRLEAVLDEFGFAPLSEVVEQYTRQKGPEVELVRLADVVPSSGTITKAAEEVQAR
;
A
#
# COMPACT_ATOMS: atom_id res chain seq x y z
N MET A 1 51.90 22.72 17.07
CA MET A 1 50.99 22.02 17.98
C MET A 1 49.64 22.72 17.88
N PHE A 2 48.84 22.32 16.88
CA PHE A 2 47.51 22.91 16.65
C PHE A 2 46.46 21.86 17.02
N LEU A 3 45.71 22.14 18.08
CA LEU A 3 44.58 21.36 18.54
C LEU A 3 43.36 21.74 17.71
N PHE A 4 42.87 20.86 16.85
CA PHE A 4 41.54 20.95 16.25
C PHE A 4 40.48 20.40 17.20
N SER A 5 39.74 21.31 17.81
CA SER A 5 38.51 20.99 18.54
C SER A 5 37.38 20.78 17.53
N THR A 6 36.97 19.53 17.30
CA THR A 6 35.76 19.19 16.54
C THR A 6 34.60 19.03 17.51
N GLY A 7 34.10 20.14 18.02
CA GLY A 7 32.82 20.19 18.71
C GLY A 7 31.66 20.14 17.68
N GLY A 8 31.33 18.98 17.12
CA GLY A 8 30.11 18.80 16.38
C GLY A 8 28.92 18.82 17.33
N GLN A 9 28.20 19.94 17.40
CA GLN A 9 26.86 19.99 18.01
C GLN A 9 25.98 18.99 17.28
N LYS A 10 25.66 17.87 17.94
CA LYS A 10 24.49 17.05 17.61
C LYS A 10 23.26 17.93 17.86
N THR A 11 22.75 18.56 16.82
CA THR A 11 21.40 19.11 16.84
C THR A 11 20.47 17.99 17.27
N ALA A 12 19.82 18.17 18.41
CA ALA A 12 18.77 17.27 18.87
C ALA A 12 17.68 17.27 17.81
N LEU A 13 17.66 16.25 16.96
CA LEU A 13 16.57 15.99 16.05
C LEU A 13 15.34 15.78 16.91
N GLY A 14 14.28 16.56 16.69
CA GLY A 14 12.97 16.31 17.27
C GLY A 14 12.53 14.85 17.02
N PRO A 15 11.43 14.38 17.63
CA PRO A 15 11.02 12.99 17.53
C PRO A 15 11.04 12.56 16.04
N GLU A 16 11.77 11.49 15.78
CA GLU A 16 12.02 11.05 14.41
C GLU A 16 10.67 10.70 13.75
N MET A 17 10.37 11.35 12.63
CA MET A 17 9.13 11.12 11.88
C MET A 17 8.95 9.64 11.59
N PRO A 18 7.82 9.00 11.96
CA PRO A 18 7.58 7.60 11.69
C PRO A 18 7.37 7.35 10.20
N ASN A 19 7.51 6.09 9.80
CA ASN A 19 7.14 5.61 8.49
C ASN A 19 5.73 5.02 8.53
N ALA A 20 5.05 4.88 7.41
CA ALA A 20 3.75 4.24 7.37
C ALA A 20 3.90 2.72 7.21
N LEU A 21 3.30 1.95 8.13
CA LEU A 21 3.08 0.53 7.94
C LEU A 21 1.67 0.30 7.46
N THR A 22 1.54 -0.46 6.39
CA THR A 22 0.24 -0.78 5.80
C THR A 22 0.10 -2.27 5.54
N VAL A 23 -1.12 -2.79 5.66
CA VAL A 23 -1.44 -4.21 5.53
C VAL A 23 -2.63 -4.35 4.61
N ASP A 24 -2.47 -5.09 3.52
CA ASP A 24 -3.56 -5.40 2.61
C ASP A 24 -4.19 -6.72 3.07
N VAL A 25 -5.38 -6.63 3.68
CA VAL A 25 -6.05 -7.76 4.33
C VAL A 25 -6.82 -8.56 3.29
N GLU A 26 -6.12 -9.50 2.71
CA GLU A 26 -6.61 -10.43 1.70
C GLU A 26 -6.08 -11.84 1.95
N ASP A 27 -6.71 -12.83 1.37
CA ASP A 27 -6.28 -14.23 1.44
C ASP A 27 -5.34 -14.58 0.26
N TYR A 28 -4.57 -15.64 0.42
CA TYR A 28 -3.60 -16.14 -0.56
C TYR A 28 -4.19 -16.40 -1.96
N TYR A 29 -5.48 -16.65 -2.06
CA TYR A 29 -6.18 -16.92 -3.31
C TYR A 29 -6.86 -15.69 -3.91
N GLN A 30 -6.92 -14.56 -3.18
CA GLN A 30 -7.58 -13.32 -3.63
C GLN A 30 -6.64 -12.43 -4.46
N VAL A 31 -5.37 -12.76 -4.51
CA VAL A 31 -4.34 -12.00 -5.22
C VAL A 31 -4.53 -12.01 -6.74
N SER A 32 -4.24 -10.90 -7.40
CA SER A 32 -4.35 -10.79 -8.88
C SER A 32 -3.45 -11.77 -9.65
N ALA A 33 -2.49 -12.42 -8.98
CA ALA A 33 -1.66 -13.45 -9.60
C ALA A 33 -2.44 -14.70 -10.01
N PHE A 34 -3.61 -14.94 -9.39
CA PHE A 34 -4.44 -16.12 -9.60
C PHE A 34 -5.85 -15.79 -10.10
N GLU A 35 -6.17 -14.52 -10.42
CA GLU A 35 -7.51 -14.10 -10.84
C GLU A 35 -8.03 -14.82 -12.11
N ASP A 36 -7.11 -15.25 -13.02
CA ASP A 36 -7.47 -16.00 -14.22
C ASP A 36 -7.78 -17.49 -13.92
N ARG A 37 -7.54 -17.94 -12.68
CA ARG A 37 -7.72 -19.34 -12.24
C ARG A 37 -8.78 -19.49 -11.18
N ILE A 38 -9.00 -18.46 -10.40
CA ILE A 38 -9.94 -18.45 -9.28
C ILE A 38 -10.96 -17.34 -9.51
N ASP A 39 -12.15 -17.77 -9.90
CA ASP A 39 -13.29 -16.88 -10.00
C ASP A 39 -13.71 -16.36 -8.60
N ARG A 40 -14.06 -15.08 -8.51
CA ARG A 40 -14.45 -14.42 -7.26
C ARG A 40 -15.70 -15.09 -6.61
N GLY A 41 -16.63 -15.57 -7.44
CA GLY A 41 -17.82 -16.31 -6.98
C GLY A 41 -17.48 -17.63 -6.29
N ASN A 42 -16.25 -18.14 -6.47
CA ASN A 42 -15.80 -19.39 -5.88
C ASN A 42 -14.92 -19.20 -4.62
N TRP A 43 -14.66 -17.96 -4.17
CA TRP A 43 -13.77 -17.70 -3.02
C TRP A 43 -14.19 -18.45 -1.75
N SER A 44 -15.50 -18.59 -1.50
CA SER A 44 -16.02 -19.34 -0.36
C SER A 44 -15.71 -20.85 -0.37
N ARG A 45 -15.26 -21.40 -1.51
CA ARG A 45 -14.86 -22.80 -1.65
C ARG A 45 -13.40 -23.06 -1.25
N TYR A 46 -12.59 -22.00 -1.10
CA TYR A 46 -11.20 -22.10 -0.71
C TYR A 46 -11.06 -22.00 0.81
N PRO A 47 -10.20 -22.82 1.44
CA PRO A 47 -9.96 -22.72 2.88
C PRO A 47 -9.29 -21.38 3.18
N SER A 48 -10.03 -20.53 3.87
CA SER A 48 -9.52 -19.22 4.24
C SER A 48 -8.47 -19.30 5.34
N ARG A 49 -7.44 -18.46 5.20
CA ARG A 49 -6.33 -18.30 6.14
C ARG A 49 -6.19 -16.86 6.62
N VAL A 50 -7.03 -15.94 6.09
CA VAL A 50 -6.89 -14.51 6.35
C VAL A 50 -7.00 -14.16 7.83
N LYS A 51 -7.95 -14.77 8.54
CA LYS A 51 -8.14 -14.52 9.97
C LYS A 51 -6.90 -14.92 10.77
N GLU A 52 -6.47 -16.18 10.64
CA GLU A 52 -5.31 -16.72 11.36
C GLU A 52 -4.03 -15.93 11.06
N ASN A 53 -3.81 -15.60 9.79
CA ASN A 53 -2.61 -14.90 9.36
C ASN A 53 -2.62 -13.43 9.82
N THR A 54 -3.78 -12.77 9.83
CA THR A 54 -3.92 -11.41 10.37
C THR A 54 -3.71 -11.41 11.89
N GLU A 55 -4.24 -12.37 12.62
CA GLU A 55 -4.01 -12.50 14.07
C GLU A 55 -2.54 -12.74 14.42
N ARG A 56 -1.83 -13.52 13.59
CA ARG A 56 -0.38 -13.69 13.71
C ARG A 56 0.36 -12.37 13.52
N LEU A 57 -0.04 -11.58 12.51
CA LEU A 57 0.51 -10.25 12.28
C LEU A 57 0.23 -9.30 13.44
N LEU A 58 -1.02 -9.21 13.91
CA LEU A 58 -1.40 -8.40 15.07
C LEU A 58 -0.56 -8.75 16.31
N THR A 59 -0.26 -10.04 16.52
CA THR A 59 0.63 -10.48 17.61
C THR A 59 2.05 -9.92 17.48
N ILE A 60 2.61 -9.89 16.26
CA ILE A 60 3.94 -9.31 15.99
C ILE A 60 3.92 -7.80 16.26
N LEU A 61 2.89 -7.09 15.77
CA LEU A 61 2.76 -5.64 15.93
C LEU A 61 2.56 -5.22 17.40
N ARG A 62 1.71 -5.93 18.12
CA ARG A 62 1.44 -5.67 19.56
C ARG A 62 2.70 -5.83 20.41
N ARG A 63 3.50 -6.87 20.17
CA ARG A 63 4.77 -7.08 20.90
C ARG A 63 5.76 -5.93 20.71
N ARG A 64 5.64 -5.17 19.61
CA ARG A 64 6.50 -4.04 19.27
C ARG A 64 5.84 -2.69 19.45
N GLN A 65 4.59 -2.68 19.93
CA GLN A 65 3.79 -1.46 20.13
C GLN A 65 3.67 -0.62 18.83
N VAL A 66 3.60 -1.31 17.68
CA VAL A 66 3.46 -0.69 16.36
C VAL A 66 1.99 -0.68 15.96
N ARG A 67 1.51 0.51 15.55
CA ARG A 67 0.22 0.66 14.89
C ARG A 67 0.41 0.77 13.38
N ALA A 68 -0.60 0.37 12.62
CA ALA A 68 -0.57 0.30 11.17
C ALA A 68 -1.93 0.65 10.57
N THR A 69 -1.98 0.88 9.26
CA THR A 69 -3.23 0.98 8.49
C THR A 69 -3.51 -0.37 7.82
N PHE A 70 -4.70 -0.92 8.05
CA PHE A 70 -5.18 -2.16 7.45
C PHE A 70 -6.17 -1.83 6.33
N PHE A 71 -5.78 -2.03 5.10
CA PHE A 71 -6.64 -1.94 3.92
C PHE A 71 -7.39 -3.24 3.75
N VAL A 72 -8.70 -3.23 3.99
CA VAL A 72 -9.51 -4.44 4.10
C VAL A 72 -10.41 -4.60 2.89
N LEU A 73 -10.40 -5.80 2.29
CA LEU A 73 -11.41 -6.17 1.29
C LEU A 73 -12.80 -6.21 1.91
N GLY A 74 -13.79 -5.63 1.22
CA GLY A 74 -15.18 -5.70 1.67
C GLY A 74 -15.66 -7.14 1.82
N TRP A 75 -15.24 -8.05 0.94
CA TRP A 75 -15.52 -9.48 1.06
C TRP A 75 -15.00 -10.09 2.37
N VAL A 76 -13.77 -9.75 2.76
CA VAL A 76 -13.19 -10.18 4.04
C VAL A 76 -13.98 -9.60 5.21
N ALA A 77 -14.32 -8.32 5.15
CA ALA A 77 -15.12 -7.64 6.16
C ALA A 77 -16.47 -8.31 6.39
N GLN A 78 -17.14 -8.70 5.30
CA GLN A 78 -18.44 -9.38 5.35
C GLN A 78 -18.35 -10.75 6.01
N HIS A 79 -17.26 -11.50 5.79
CA HIS A 79 -17.12 -12.89 6.28
C HIS A 79 -16.47 -12.99 7.66
N TRP A 80 -15.64 -12.02 8.04
CA TRP A 80 -14.94 -11.99 9.34
C TRP A 80 -15.07 -10.63 10.05
N PRO A 81 -16.32 -10.20 10.40
CA PRO A 81 -16.53 -8.91 11.05
C PRO A 81 -15.78 -8.76 12.39
N ASP A 82 -15.63 -9.86 13.14
CA ASP A 82 -14.90 -9.84 14.42
C ASP A 82 -13.41 -9.55 14.24
N LEU A 83 -12.82 -9.94 13.11
CA LEU A 83 -11.43 -9.60 12.79
C LEU A 83 -11.26 -8.09 12.66
N LEU A 84 -12.21 -7.39 12.04
CA LEU A 84 -12.15 -5.92 11.88
C LEU A 84 -12.27 -5.22 13.24
N ARG A 85 -13.19 -5.69 14.09
CA ARG A 85 -13.33 -5.14 15.45
C ARG A 85 -12.04 -5.30 16.23
N ARG A 86 -11.39 -6.46 16.13
CA ARG A 86 -10.10 -6.71 16.75
C ARG A 86 -9.00 -5.80 16.23
N ILE A 87 -8.89 -5.59 14.91
CA ILE A 87 -7.93 -4.65 14.30
C ILE A 87 -8.15 -3.24 14.88
N ARG A 88 -9.39 -2.77 14.93
CA ARG A 88 -9.78 -1.49 15.54
C ARG A 88 -9.41 -1.41 17.02
N ASP A 89 -9.77 -2.45 17.80
CA ASP A 89 -9.61 -2.45 19.28
C ASP A 89 -8.13 -2.50 19.69
N GLU A 90 -7.25 -2.98 18.81
CA GLU A 90 -5.80 -2.89 18.98
C GLU A 90 -5.23 -1.51 18.52
N GLY A 91 -6.10 -0.54 18.16
CA GLY A 91 -5.72 0.84 17.84
C GLY A 91 -5.20 1.06 16.44
N HIS A 92 -5.42 0.11 15.53
CA HIS A 92 -5.03 0.25 14.12
C HIS A 92 -6.05 1.07 13.33
N GLU A 93 -5.59 1.71 12.27
CA GLU A 93 -6.42 2.42 11.29
C GLU A 93 -6.96 1.43 10.26
N LEU A 94 -8.20 1.63 9.84
CA LEU A 94 -8.83 0.86 8.77
C LEU A 94 -8.95 1.70 7.50
N GLY A 95 -8.65 1.08 6.37
CA GLY A 95 -8.83 1.62 5.03
C GLY A 95 -9.59 0.64 4.14
N ALA A 96 -10.14 1.14 3.03
CA ALA A 96 -10.84 0.34 2.05
C ALA A 96 -9.88 -0.21 0.98
N HIS A 97 -10.10 -1.50 0.57
CA HIS A 97 -9.30 -2.18 -0.44
C HIS A 97 -10.16 -2.79 -1.56
N SER A 98 -11.24 -2.09 -2.02
CA SER A 98 -12.26 -2.67 -2.88
C SER A 98 -13.06 -3.78 -2.18
N PHE A 99 -14.21 -4.15 -2.75
CA PHE A 99 -15.00 -5.26 -2.23
C PHE A 99 -14.49 -6.61 -2.78
N TRP A 100 -14.20 -6.63 -4.10
CA TRP A 100 -13.89 -7.85 -4.85
C TRP A 100 -12.45 -7.96 -5.33
N HIS A 101 -11.52 -7.16 -4.84
CA HIS A 101 -10.14 -7.10 -5.31
C HIS A 101 -10.05 -6.92 -6.84
N GLN A 102 -10.93 -6.09 -7.42
CA GLN A 102 -10.94 -5.84 -8.86
C GLN A 102 -10.04 -4.66 -9.18
N ARG A 103 -9.14 -4.83 -10.16
CA ARG A 103 -8.26 -3.76 -10.61
C ARG A 103 -9.05 -2.60 -11.20
N ILE A 104 -8.65 -1.36 -10.88
CA ILE A 104 -9.41 -0.14 -11.20
C ILE A 104 -9.57 0.04 -12.71
N TYR A 105 -8.51 -0.13 -13.48
CA TYR A 105 -8.56 0.01 -14.94
C TYR A 105 -9.42 -1.06 -15.67
N ARG A 106 -10.00 -2.01 -14.95
CA ARG A 106 -10.98 -2.99 -15.45
C ARG A 106 -12.40 -2.69 -14.99
N GLN A 107 -12.64 -1.51 -14.47
CA GLN A 107 -13.95 -1.05 -13.98
C GLN A 107 -14.37 0.22 -14.73
N SER A 108 -15.69 0.46 -14.81
CA SER A 108 -16.18 1.78 -15.13
C SER A 108 -16.13 2.69 -13.89
N PRO A 109 -16.15 4.02 -14.07
CA PRO A 109 -16.22 4.97 -12.95
C PRO A 109 -17.41 4.69 -12.02
N GLU A 110 -18.56 4.32 -12.55
CA GLU A 110 -19.78 4.01 -11.80
C GLU A 110 -19.62 2.74 -10.97
N ALA A 111 -19.08 1.66 -11.57
CA ALA A 111 -18.84 0.40 -10.88
C ALA A 111 -17.79 0.57 -9.76
N PHE A 112 -16.76 1.37 -10.00
CA PHE A 112 -15.77 1.70 -8.98
C PHE A 112 -16.40 2.48 -7.82
N ARG A 113 -17.25 3.47 -8.10
CA ARG A 113 -17.94 4.26 -7.08
C ARG A 113 -18.86 3.38 -6.21
N GLU A 114 -19.60 2.47 -6.83
CA GLU A 114 -20.45 1.53 -6.11
C GLU A 114 -19.65 0.59 -5.20
N ASP A 115 -18.58 -0.03 -5.73
CA ASP A 115 -17.65 -0.88 -4.97
C ASP A 115 -17.03 -0.12 -3.78
N LEU A 116 -16.60 1.12 -4.02
CA LEU A 116 -16.00 1.99 -3.03
C LEU A 116 -16.95 2.33 -1.87
N ARG A 117 -18.18 2.78 -2.20
CA ARG A 117 -19.23 3.09 -1.22
C ARG A 117 -19.60 1.86 -0.42
N ARG A 118 -19.88 0.75 -1.09
CA ARG A 118 -20.22 -0.51 -0.44
C ARG A 118 -19.16 -0.95 0.56
N THR A 119 -17.89 -0.87 0.18
CA THR A 119 -16.79 -1.26 1.06
C THR A 119 -16.66 -0.30 2.24
N ARG A 120 -16.62 1.02 1.99
CA ARG A 120 -16.54 2.05 3.03
C ARG A 120 -17.66 1.93 4.06
N ASP A 121 -18.90 1.83 3.59
CA ASP A 121 -20.08 1.82 4.46
C ASP A 121 -20.12 0.55 5.32
N LEU A 122 -19.74 -0.59 4.74
CA LEU A 122 -19.61 -1.85 5.50
C LEU A 122 -18.53 -1.75 6.60
N LEU A 123 -17.33 -1.26 6.25
CA LEU A 123 -16.25 -1.09 7.22
C LEU A 123 -16.65 -0.12 8.34
N SER A 124 -17.25 1.01 7.98
CA SER A 124 -17.72 2.02 8.93
C SER A 124 -18.81 1.46 9.85
N HIS A 125 -19.78 0.72 9.31
CA HIS A 125 -20.84 0.09 10.09
C HIS A 125 -20.29 -0.94 11.10
N LEU A 126 -19.34 -1.78 10.68
CA LEU A 126 -18.80 -2.84 11.53
C LEU A 126 -17.88 -2.33 12.64
N THR A 127 -17.24 -1.19 12.44
CA THR A 127 -16.17 -0.71 13.33
C THR A 127 -16.49 0.62 14.03
N GLY A 128 -17.47 1.38 13.54
CA GLY A 128 -17.74 2.73 14.02
C GLY A 128 -16.66 3.77 13.62
N GLN A 129 -15.64 3.37 12.83
CA GLN A 129 -14.61 4.29 12.34
C GLN A 129 -15.06 4.98 11.04
N THR A 130 -14.65 6.24 10.85
CA THR A 130 -14.75 6.91 9.55
C THR A 130 -13.62 6.41 8.65
N ILE A 131 -13.94 5.78 7.54
CA ILE A 131 -12.96 5.25 6.59
C ILE A 131 -12.54 6.33 5.61
N ARG A 132 -11.29 6.78 5.70
CA ARG A 132 -10.71 7.87 4.89
C ARG A 132 -9.49 7.46 4.07
N CYS A 133 -9.01 6.23 4.26
CA CYS A 133 -7.86 5.68 3.56
C CYS A 133 -8.33 4.67 2.50
N TYR A 134 -7.72 4.73 1.33
CA TYR A 134 -7.95 3.78 0.24
C TYR A 134 -6.65 3.22 -0.31
N ARG A 135 -6.70 1.98 -0.78
CA ARG A 135 -5.68 1.38 -1.63
C ARG A 135 -6.33 0.55 -2.72
N ALA A 136 -5.98 0.83 -3.97
CA ALA A 136 -6.45 0.04 -5.10
C ALA A 136 -5.79 -1.35 -5.11
N PRO A 137 -6.56 -2.41 -5.38
CA PRO A 137 -6.03 -3.73 -5.61
C PRO A 137 -4.86 -3.71 -6.60
N SER A 138 -3.73 -4.34 -6.22
CA SER A 138 -2.52 -4.42 -7.03
C SER A 138 -1.96 -3.06 -7.48
N PHE A 139 -2.17 -1.98 -6.72
CA PHE A 139 -1.73 -0.63 -7.07
C PHE A 139 -2.19 -0.21 -8.47
N SER A 140 -3.43 -0.51 -8.81
CA SER A 140 -3.97 -0.44 -10.16
C SER A 140 -4.48 0.94 -10.60
N VAL A 141 -4.22 2.00 -9.84
CA VAL A 141 -4.41 3.37 -10.34
C VAL A 141 -3.26 3.71 -11.28
N THR A 142 -3.60 3.91 -12.54
CA THR A 142 -2.68 4.15 -13.67
C THR A 142 -3.20 5.29 -14.53
N PRO A 143 -2.44 5.77 -15.52
CA PRO A 143 -2.93 6.81 -16.45
C PRO A 143 -4.28 6.50 -17.11
N ALA A 144 -4.61 5.21 -17.28
CA ALA A 144 -5.89 4.81 -17.87
C ALA A 144 -7.12 5.05 -16.97
N CYS A 145 -6.90 5.33 -15.68
CA CYS A 145 -8.00 5.47 -14.71
C CYS A 145 -7.75 6.57 -13.65
N TRP A 146 -7.16 7.71 -14.06
CA TRP A 146 -6.97 8.86 -13.17
C TRP A 146 -8.27 9.39 -12.56
N TRP A 147 -9.41 9.16 -13.22
CA TRP A 147 -10.75 9.45 -12.72
C TRP A 147 -11.01 8.83 -11.34
N ALA A 148 -10.30 7.76 -10.99
CA ALA A 148 -10.45 7.11 -9.69
C ALA A 148 -10.02 8.02 -8.53
N LEU A 149 -8.97 8.84 -8.70
CA LEU A 149 -8.53 9.78 -7.68
C LEU A 149 -9.56 10.90 -7.46
N GLU A 150 -10.25 11.32 -8.51
CA GLU A 150 -11.34 12.28 -8.41
C GLU A 150 -12.53 11.69 -7.65
N ILE A 151 -12.95 10.46 -8.00
CA ILE A 151 -14.03 9.77 -7.30
C ILE A 151 -13.68 9.54 -5.82
N LEU A 152 -12.44 9.21 -5.50
CA LEU A 152 -12.01 9.10 -4.10
C LEU A 152 -12.20 10.42 -3.34
N ALA A 153 -11.79 11.56 -3.94
CA ALA A 153 -11.99 12.88 -3.33
C ALA A 153 -13.48 13.24 -3.17
N GLU A 154 -14.31 12.96 -4.18
CA GLU A 154 -15.78 13.17 -4.12
C GLU A 154 -16.44 12.34 -3.01
N GLU A 155 -15.98 11.10 -2.81
CA GLU A 155 -16.51 10.19 -1.80
C GLU A 155 -15.91 10.43 -0.39
N GLY A 156 -15.11 11.49 -0.22
CA GLY A 156 -14.58 11.94 1.07
C GLY A 156 -13.36 11.15 1.56
N PHE A 157 -12.68 10.42 0.70
CA PHE A 157 -11.38 9.85 1.02
C PHE A 157 -10.31 10.94 1.01
N LEU A 158 -9.42 10.88 1.99
CA LEU A 158 -8.35 11.87 2.16
C LEU A 158 -6.97 11.31 1.81
N TYR A 159 -6.77 10.01 1.98
CA TYR A 159 -5.48 9.33 1.83
C TYR A 159 -5.62 8.17 0.86
N ASP A 160 -4.82 8.19 -0.18
CA ASP A 160 -4.70 7.10 -1.14
C ASP A 160 -3.28 6.53 -1.14
N SER A 161 -3.15 5.26 -1.43
CA SER A 161 -1.85 4.59 -1.58
C SER A 161 -1.93 3.60 -2.73
N SER A 162 -2.31 4.09 -3.90
CA SER A 162 -2.66 3.26 -5.06
C SER A 162 -1.71 3.43 -6.24
N VAL A 163 -0.89 4.49 -6.26
CA VAL A 163 0.06 4.75 -7.36
C VAL A 163 1.45 4.25 -7.00
N PHE A 164 2.01 3.39 -7.83
CA PHE A 164 3.35 2.86 -7.61
C PHE A 164 4.34 3.47 -8.61
N PRO A 165 5.35 4.26 -8.20
CA PRO A 165 6.24 5.02 -9.08
C PRO A 165 7.34 4.14 -9.70
N ILE A 166 6.96 3.03 -10.34
CA ILE A 166 7.86 2.09 -11.02
C ILE A 166 7.33 1.71 -12.39
N ARG A 167 8.17 1.06 -13.20
CA ARG A 167 7.73 0.33 -14.39
C ARG A 167 7.41 -1.12 -14.04
N HIS A 168 6.19 -1.57 -14.32
CA HIS A 168 5.74 -2.94 -14.09
C HIS A 168 4.74 -3.38 -15.17
N ASP A 169 4.59 -4.68 -15.38
CA ASP A 169 3.73 -5.28 -16.42
C ASP A 169 2.22 -5.15 -16.13
N ARG A 170 1.81 -4.92 -14.87
CA ARG A 170 0.40 -4.89 -14.45
C ARG A 170 -0.02 -3.56 -13.82
N TYR A 171 0.94 -2.74 -13.42
CA TYR A 171 0.69 -1.49 -12.71
C TYR A 171 1.90 -0.56 -12.85
N GLY A 172 1.83 0.58 -12.19
CA GLY A 172 2.95 1.49 -12.07
C GLY A 172 2.86 2.69 -12.97
N VAL A 173 3.40 3.79 -12.45
CA VAL A 173 3.44 5.09 -13.10
C VAL A 173 4.88 5.59 -13.03
N PRO A 174 5.74 5.24 -14.00
CA PRO A 174 7.09 5.77 -14.06
C PRO A 174 7.07 7.30 -14.09
N GLY A 175 7.91 7.94 -13.28
CA GLY A 175 7.93 9.40 -13.19
C GLY A 175 7.07 9.99 -12.07
N TRP A 176 6.11 9.23 -11.52
CA TRP A 176 5.35 9.70 -10.36
C TRP A 176 6.27 10.02 -9.17
N PRO A 177 5.91 11.00 -8.30
CA PRO A 177 6.62 11.26 -7.06
C PRO A 177 6.88 10.00 -6.24
N VAL A 178 8.08 9.86 -5.67
CA VAL A 178 8.44 8.69 -4.85
C VAL A 178 8.16 8.87 -3.35
N GLY A 179 7.65 10.05 -2.98
CA GLY A 179 7.25 10.41 -1.62
C GLY A 179 5.79 10.76 -1.54
N ILE A 180 5.31 11.04 -0.33
CA ILE A 180 3.97 11.57 -0.09
C ILE A 180 3.80 12.86 -0.90
N CYS A 181 2.75 12.94 -1.68
CA CYS A 181 2.41 14.10 -2.48
C CYS A 181 0.93 14.45 -2.35
N ARG A 182 0.61 15.73 -2.63
CA ARG A 182 -0.78 16.20 -2.67
C ARG A 182 -1.25 16.18 -4.12
N VAL A 183 -2.29 15.44 -4.41
CA VAL A 183 -2.90 15.40 -5.73
C VAL A 183 -4.08 16.34 -5.76
N GLN A 184 -4.06 17.32 -6.68
CA GLN A 184 -5.19 18.22 -6.89
C GLN A 184 -6.13 17.63 -7.93
N THR A 185 -7.35 17.31 -7.50
CA THR A 185 -8.44 16.89 -8.38
C THR A 185 -9.46 18.03 -8.52
N PRO A 186 -10.36 18.00 -9.50
CA PRO A 186 -11.48 18.96 -9.60
C PRO A 186 -12.34 19.00 -8.34
N SER A 187 -12.54 17.87 -7.69
CA SER A 187 -13.41 17.72 -6.51
C SER A 187 -12.69 17.95 -5.17
N GLY A 188 -11.43 18.33 -5.21
CA GLY A 188 -10.63 18.62 -4.02
C GLY A 188 -9.31 17.86 -3.96
N PRO A 189 -8.49 18.14 -2.96
CA PRO A 189 -7.19 17.49 -2.84
C PRO A 189 -7.31 16.11 -2.18
N ILE A 190 -6.45 15.17 -2.61
CA ILE A 190 -6.21 13.89 -1.97
C ILE A 190 -4.70 13.69 -1.75
N TRP A 191 -4.32 13.03 -0.67
CA TRP A 191 -2.94 12.66 -0.40
C TRP A 191 -2.62 11.32 -1.03
N GLU A 192 -1.67 11.30 -1.96
CA GLU A 192 -1.14 10.03 -2.49
C GLU A 192 0.15 9.66 -1.76
N CYS A 193 0.19 8.43 -1.30
CA CYS A 193 1.24 7.86 -0.46
C CYS A 193 1.85 6.61 -1.11
N PRO A 194 2.75 6.77 -2.08
CA PRO A 194 3.32 5.66 -2.82
C PRO A 194 4.09 4.69 -1.93
N PRO A 195 4.08 3.37 -2.24
CA PRO A 195 4.99 2.42 -1.62
C PRO A 195 6.45 2.83 -1.79
N ALA A 196 7.30 2.46 -0.81
CA ALA A 196 8.69 2.84 -0.79
C ALA A 196 9.43 2.47 -2.07
N VAL A 197 9.98 3.48 -2.73
CA VAL A 197 10.85 3.35 -3.90
C VAL A 197 12.13 4.15 -3.66
N TYR A 198 13.26 3.53 -3.90
CA TYR A 198 14.54 4.22 -3.97
C TYR A 198 14.86 4.54 -5.42
N ARG A 199 15.01 5.83 -5.74
CA ARG A 199 15.29 6.30 -7.10
C ARG A 199 16.74 6.75 -7.23
N VAL A 200 17.41 6.24 -8.26
CA VAL A 200 18.76 6.68 -8.67
C VAL A 200 18.71 7.04 -10.14
N GLY A 201 18.78 8.33 -10.45
CA GLY A 201 18.55 8.81 -11.81
C GLY A 201 17.20 8.36 -12.36
N ALA A 202 17.19 7.70 -13.49
CA ALA A 202 15.98 7.15 -14.12
C ALA A 202 15.51 5.80 -13.54
N VAL A 203 16.33 5.16 -12.70
CA VAL A 203 16.03 3.81 -12.17
C VAL A 203 15.26 3.92 -10.85
N ALA A 204 14.08 3.33 -10.81
CA ALA A 204 13.23 3.24 -9.63
C ALA A 204 13.23 1.80 -9.11
N VAL A 205 13.73 1.62 -7.88
CA VAL A 205 13.91 0.30 -7.25
C VAL A 205 12.89 0.13 -6.14
N PRO A 206 11.87 -0.74 -6.30
CA PRO A 206 10.83 -0.94 -5.29
C PRO A 206 11.38 -1.59 -4.03
N ARG A 207 11.00 -1.07 -2.87
CA ARG A 207 11.41 -1.56 -1.54
C ARG A 207 10.27 -1.57 -0.51
N GLY A 208 9.08 -1.14 -0.95
CA GLY A 208 7.94 -0.90 -0.07
C GLY A 208 7.33 -2.14 0.57
N GLY A 209 7.74 -3.36 0.22
CA GLY A 209 7.12 -4.56 0.79
C GLY A 209 6.76 -5.62 -0.24
N GLY A 210 5.81 -6.47 0.12
CA GLY A 210 5.26 -7.53 -0.74
C GLY A 210 6.31 -8.48 -1.30
N GLY A 211 6.12 -8.90 -2.56
CA GLY A 211 7.04 -9.79 -3.26
C GLY A 211 8.49 -9.27 -3.33
N TYR A 212 8.68 -7.97 -3.45
CA TYR A 212 10.01 -7.35 -3.47
C TYR A 212 10.74 -7.52 -2.14
N PHE A 213 10.02 -7.38 -1.02
CA PHE A 213 10.59 -7.59 0.30
C PHE A 213 11.08 -9.03 0.49
N ARG A 214 10.39 -10.01 -0.08
CA ARG A 214 10.76 -11.42 0.00
C ARG A 214 11.88 -11.79 -0.98
N LEU A 215 11.92 -11.14 -2.14
CA LEU A 215 12.87 -11.43 -3.22
C LEU A 215 14.29 -10.95 -2.90
N TYR A 216 14.44 -9.75 -2.39
CA TYR A 216 15.76 -9.15 -2.17
C TYR A 216 16.42 -9.60 -0.86
N PRO A 217 17.76 -9.68 -0.76
CA PRO A 217 18.45 -9.87 0.52
C PRO A 217 18.02 -8.82 1.56
N LEU A 218 17.81 -9.24 2.80
CA LEU A 218 17.36 -8.32 3.87
C LEU A 218 18.31 -7.14 4.06
N GLY A 219 19.63 -7.40 4.07
CA GLY A 219 20.63 -6.32 4.21
C GLY A 219 20.52 -5.24 3.15
N LEU A 220 20.24 -5.61 1.89
CA LEU A 220 19.99 -4.66 0.81
C LEU A 220 18.71 -3.86 1.03
N THR A 221 17.64 -4.53 1.48
CA THR A 221 16.38 -3.85 1.81
C THR A 221 16.60 -2.81 2.91
N MET A 222 17.24 -3.19 4.02
CA MET A 222 17.53 -2.30 5.14
C MET A 222 18.42 -1.11 4.71
N TRP A 223 19.46 -1.36 3.92
CA TRP A 223 20.33 -0.31 3.42
C TRP A 223 19.57 0.72 2.58
N LEU A 224 18.66 0.27 1.70
CA LEU A 224 17.86 1.17 0.85
C LEU A 224 16.80 1.93 1.64
N LEU A 225 16.15 1.30 2.62
CA LEU A 225 15.21 2.01 3.50
C LEU A 225 15.93 3.09 4.33
N ARG A 226 17.14 2.81 4.84
CA ARG A 226 17.98 3.84 5.46
C ARG A 226 18.34 4.97 4.49
N ALA A 227 18.63 4.64 3.25
CA ALA A 227 18.93 5.65 2.22
C ALA A 227 17.72 6.56 1.93
N ILE A 228 16.49 6.01 1.91
CA ILE A 228 15.26 6.78 1.79
C ILE A 228 15.10 7.73 3.00
N ARG A 229 15.32 7.22 4.22
CA ARG A 229 15.23 8.03 5.45
C ARG A 229 16.24 9.18 5.47
N ARG A 230 17.46 8.94 4.99
CA ARG A 230 18.50 10.00 4.87
C ARG A 230 18.11 11.12 3.91
N GLN A 231 17.16 10.88 2.99
CA GLN A 231 16.59 11.93 2.13
C GLN A 231 15.53 12.80 2.86
N GLY A 232 15.33 12.61 4.16
CA GLY A 232 14.40 13.41 4.98
C GLY A 232 12.92 13.13 4.70
N ARG A 233 12.59 11.97 4.14
CA ARG A 233 11.20 11.58 3.84
C ARG A 233 10.80 10.27 4.51
N PRO A 234 9.55 10.13 4.97
CA PRO A 234 9.00 8.85 5.40
C PRO A 234 8.82 7.93 4.19
N PHE A 235 8.64 6.65 4.46
CA PHE A 235 8.29 5.66 3.45
C PHE A 235 7.05 4.86 3.86
N VAL A 236 6.33 4.37 2.86
CA VAL A 236 5.21 3.43 3.07
C VAL A 236 5.72 2.01 2.85
N PHE A 237 5.59 1.19 3.88
CA PHE A 237 5.91 -0.24 3.83
C PHE A 237 4.61 -1.04 3.87
N TYR A 238 4.47 -2.04 2.98
CA TYR A 238 3.26 -2.84 2.88
C TYR A 238 3.55 -4.34 2.92
N LEU A 239 2.60 -5.09 3.42
CA LEU A 239 2.60 -6.54 3.38
C LEU A 239 1.17 -7.08 3.39
N HIS A 240 1.06 -8.38 3.11
CA HIS A 240 -0.20 -9.11 3.18
C HIS A 240 -0.13 -10.16 4.28
N PRO A 241 -1.20 -10.45 5.03
CA PRO A 241 -1.21 -11.47 6.07
C PRO A 241 -0.75 -12.85 5.57
N TRP A 242 -1.14 -13.24 4.35
CA TRP A 242 -0.75 -14.52 3.76
C TRP A 242 0.77 -14.66 3.53
N GLU A 243 1.52 -13.58 3.48
CA GLU A 243 2.98 -13.64 3.35
C GLU A 243 3.68 -14.21 4.61
N LEU A 244 2.96 -14.27 5.73
CA LEU A 244 3.44 -14.89 6.98
C LEU A 244 3.12 -16.39 7.07
N ASP A 245 2.46 -16.98 6.06
CA ASP A 245 2.03 -18.37 6.07
C ASP A 245 2.77 -19.24 5.04
N PRO A 246 3.86 -19.88 5.42
CA PRO A 246 4.58 -20.81 4.53
C PRO A 246 3.79 -22.08 4.23
N HIS A 247 2.76 -22.39 5.02
CA HIS A 247 1.94 -23.60 4.92
C HIS A 247 0.61 -23.37 4.21
N GLN A 248 0.40 -22.20 3.61
CA GLN A 248 -0.81 -21.91 2.83
C GLN A 248 -0.99 -22.91 1.68
N PRO A 249 -2.24 -23.24 1.29
CA PRO A 249 -2.52 -24.11 0.16
C PRO A 249 -1.86 -23.62 -1.13
N ARG A 250 -1.43 -24.53 -1.97
CA ARG A 250 -0.79 -24.21 -3.25
C ARG A 250 -1.83 -24.05 -4.35
N VAL A 251 -1.90 -22.85 -4.93
CA VAL A 251 -2.77 -22.54 -6.07
C VAL A 251 -2.05 -22.86 -7.38
N PRO A 252 -2.68 -23.58 -8.32
CA PRO A 252 -2.15 -23.76 -9.66
C PRO A 252 -1.99 -22.40 -10.38
N GLY A 253 -0.90 -22.25 -11.14
CA GLY A 253 -0.62 -21.01 -11.86
C GLY A 253 0.66 -21.11 -12.67
N SER A 254 1.01 -20.05 -13.41
CA SER A 254 2.27 -19.97 -14.13
C SER A 254 3.46 -20.09 -13.18
N VAL A 255 4.60 -20.61 -13.68
CA VAL A 255 5.83 -20.75 -12.88
C VAL A 255 6.25 -19.40 -12.28
N VAL A 256 6.13 -18.32 -13.06
CA VAL A 256 6.47 -16.96 -12.63
C VAL A 256 5.56 -16.49 -11.49
N ASN A 257 4.24 -16.66 -11.62
CA ASN A 257 3.28 -16.28 -10.59
C ASN A 257 3.50 -17.08 -9.30
N ARG A 258 3.70 -18.39 -9.44
CA ARG A 258 4.00 -19.27 -8.29
C ARG A 258 5.30 -18.88 -7.60
N PHE A 259 6.36 -18.61 -8.36
CA PHE A 259 7.62 -18.15 -7.80
C PHE A 259 7.44 -16.82 -7.04
N ARG A 260 6.85 -15.80 -7.67
CA ARG A 260 6.60 -14.50 -7.03
C ARG A 260 5.76 -14.61 -5.75
N HIS A 261 4.79 -15.52 -5.73
CA HIS A 261 3.88 -15.70 -4.61
C HIS A 261 4.50 -16.47 -3.44
N TYR A 262 5.16 -17.60 -3.71
CA TYR A 262 5.61 -18.53 -2.67
C TYR A 262 7.07 -18.37 -2.24
N TRP A 263 7.84 -17.53 -2.95
CA TRP A 263 9.25 -17.34 -2.65
C TRP A 263 9.44 -16.79 -1.23
N ASN A 264 10.30 -17.45 -0.46
CA ASN A 264 10.83 -17.02 0.83
C ASN A 264 9.80 -16.70 1.92
N LEU A 265 8.59 -17.28 1.86
CA LEU A 265 7.55 -17.12 2.89
C LEU A 265 8.05 -17.49 4.31
N PRO A 266 8.84 -18.59 4.53
CA PRO A 266 9.29 -18.94 5.87
C PRO A 266 10.12 -17.86 6.57
N ALA A 267 10.82 -17.03 5.82
CA ALA A 267 11.67 -15.99 6.38
C ALA A 267 10.90 -14.66 6.64
N THR A 268 9.68 -14.51 6.12
CA THR A 268 8.99 -13.20 6.09
C THR A 268 8.74 -12.65 7.48
N ALA A 269 8.28 -13.46 8.43
CA ALA A 269 8.01 -13.00 9.79
C ALA A 269 9.28 -12.41 10.44
N ARG A 270 10.39 -13.17 10.44
CA ARG A 270 11.66 -12.71 11.03
C ARG A 270 12.20 -11.45 10.31
N ARG A 271 12.01 -11.36 9.00
CA ARG A 271 12.44 -10.19 8.22
C ARG A 271 11.60 -8.95 8.56
N LEU A 272 10.27 -9.13 8.71
CA LEU A 272 9.38 -8.07 9.16
C LEU A 272 9.80 -7.57 10.54
N GLU A 273 10.03 -8.49 11.48
CA GLU A 273 10.49 -8.16 12.82
C GLU A 273 11.75 -7.30 12.81
N ALA A 274 12.75 -7.65 11.99
CA ALA A 274 13.97 -6.86 11.84
C ALA A 274 13.71 -5.43 11.29
N VAL A 275 12.73 -5.26 10.39
CA VAL A 275 12.33 -3.93 9.88
C VAL A 275 11.63 -3.13 10.97
N LEU A 276 10.73 -3.77 11.75
CA LEU A 276 10.02 -3.12 12.84
C LEU A 276 10.93 -2.74 14.02
N ASP A 277 11.99 -3.53 14.26
CA ASP A 277 12.96 -3.26 15.32
C ASP A 277 13.89 -2.08 14.98
N GLU A 278 14.06 -1.74 13.69
CA GLU A 278 14.95 -0.66 13.26
C GLU A 278 14.21 0.66 12.98
N PHE A 279 13.00 0.59 12.44
CA PHE A 279 12.28 1.78 11.99
C PHE A 279 11.02 2.02 12.83
N GLY A 280 10.77 3.29 13.20
CA GLY A 280 9.49 3.70 13.78
C GLY A 280 8.37 3.68 12.74
N PHE A 281 7.21 3.17 13.14
CA PHE A 281 6.02 3.09 12.28
C PHE A 281 4.77 3.65 12.96
N ALA A 282 3.86 4.18 12.14
CA ALA A 282 2.53 4.64 12.54
C ALA A 282 1.51 4.37 11.41
N PRO A 283 0.20 4.53 11.67
CA PRO A 283 -0.83 4.55 10.64
C PRO A 283 -0.57 5.61 9.56
N LEU A 284 -1.08 5.36 8.35
CA LEU A 284 -0.83 6.19 7.18
C LEU A 284 -1.26 7.65 7.39
N SER A 285 -2.47 7.86 7.92
CA SER A 285 -3.00 9.20 8.16
C SER A 285 -2.12 9.99 9.13
N GLU A 286 -1.68 9.38 10.23
CA GLU A 286 -0.81 10.01 11.22
C GLU A 286 0.54 10.44 10.61
N VAL A 287 1.11 9.58 9.76
CA VAL A 287 2.37 9.88 9.05
C VAL A 287 2.18 11.06 8.09
N VAL A 288 1.08 11.08 7.32
CA VAL A 288 0.78 12.19 6.40
C VAL A 288 0.58 13.49 7.16
N GLU A 289 -0.21 13.49 8.24
CA GLU A 289 -0.45 14.67 9.05
C GLU A 289 0.83 15.22 9.69
N GLN A 290 1.70 14.33 10.19
CA GLN A 290 2.97 14.74 10.75
C GLN A 290 3.92 15.28 9.68
N TYR A 291 3.99 14.61 8.52
CA TYR A 291 4.80 15.02 7.39
C TYR A 291 4.39 16.40 6.85
N THR A 292 3.08 16.61 6.70
CA THR A 292 2.54 17.89 6.21
C THR A 292 2.74 19.04 7.18
N ARG A 293 2.59 18.79 8.48
CA ARG A 293 2.92 19.79 9.52
C ARG A 293 4.40 20.20 9.48
N GLN A 294 5.29 19.25 9.21
CA GLN A 294 6.73 19.51 9.17
C GLN A 294 7.19 20.19 7.87
N LYS A 295 6.62 19.76 6.73
CA LYS A 295 7.00 20.23 5.40
C LYS A 295 6.24 21.46 4.91
N GLY A 296 5.02 21.64 5.38
CA GLY A 296 4.17 22.75 4.97
C GLY A 296 4.00 22.83 3.44
N PRO A 297 4.29 24.00 2.83
CA PRO A 297 4.13 24.21 1.39
C PRO A 297 5.17 23.48 0.51
N GLU A 298 6.21 22.88 1.10
CA GLU A 298 7.22 22.12 0.35
C GLU A 298 6.75 20.72 -0.08
N VAL A 299 5.56 20.31 0.35
CA VAL A 299 4.99 19.04 -0.11
C VAL A 299 4.69 19.12 -1.60
N GLU A 300 5.18 18.13 -2.34
CA GLU A 300 5.03 18.08 -3.80
C GLU A 300 3.55 18.08 -4.20
N LEU A 301 3.17 18.99 -5.11
CA LEU A 301 1.82 19.12 -5.64
C LEU A 301 1.77 18.50 -7.04
N VAL A 302 0.92 17.51 -7.21
CA VAL A 302 0.59 16.90 -8.50
C VAL A 302 -0.76 17.40 -8.96
N ARG A 303 -0.84 18.04 -10.12
CA ARG A 303 -2.12 18.36 -10.75
C ARG A 303 -2.44 17.27 -11.77
N LEU A 304 -3.59 16.62 -11.65
CA LEU A 304 -3.96 15.56 -12.57
C LEU A 304 -3.96 16.04 -14.03
N ALA A 305 -4.33 17.28 -14.29
CA ALA A 305 -4.29 17.88 -15.62
C ALA A 305 -2.88 17.86 -16.25
N ASP A 306 -1.82 17.93 -15.42
CA ASP A 306 -0.43 17.97 -15.91
C ASP A 306 0.12 16.55 -16.19
N VAL A 307 -0.50 15.52 -15.64
CA VAL A 307 -0.07 14.10 -15.81
C VAL A 307 -0.97 13.30 -16.73
N VAL A 308 -2.12 13.85 -17.11
CA VAL A 308 -2.99 13.25 -18.14
C VAL A 308 -2.34 13.51 -19.49
N PRO A 309 -1.96 12.48 -20.27
CA PRO A 309 -1.48 12.69 -21.64
C PRO A 309 -2.58 13.40 -22.43
N SER A 310 -2.22 14.47 -23.14
CA SER A 310 -3.12 15.11 -24.09
C SER A 310 -3.76 14.06 -24.98
N SER A 311 -5.05 14.18 -25.23
CA SER A 311 -6.05 13.22 -25.73
C SER A 311 -5.70 12.32 -26.93
N GLY A 312 -4.50 12.36 -27.47
CA GLY A 312 -4.05 11.48 -28.59
C GLY A 312 -3.33 10.19 -28.17
N THR A 313 -2.90 10.07 -26.91
CA THR A 313 -2.10 8.91 -26.44
C THR A 313 -2.91 7.91 -25.61
N ILE A 314 -4.10 8.32 -25.15
CA ILE A 314 -4.97 7.50 -24.27
C ILE A 314 -5.57 6.32 -25.02
N THR A 315 -5.91 6.47 -26.31
CA THR A 315 -6.56 5.42 -27.13
C THR A 315 -5.65 4.21 -27.32
N LYS A 316 -4.36 4.39 -27.59
CA LYS A 316 -3.45 3.25 -27.83
C LYS A 316 -3.10 2.48 -26.56
N ALA A 317 -2.86 3.16 -25.46
CA ALA A 317 -2.51 2.49 -24.19
C ALA A 317 -3.70 1.76 -23.56
N ALA A 318 -4.92 2.29 -23.69
CA ALA A 318 -6.15 1.64 -23.23
C ALA A 318 -6.49 0.41 -24.09
N GLU A 319 -6.31 0.47 -25.40
CA GLU A 319 -6.53 -0.66 -26.31
C GLU A 319 -5.50 -1.78 -26.10
N GLU A 320 -4.23 -1.46 -25.85
CA GLU A 320 -3.20 -2.47 -25.55
C GLU A 320 -3.39 -3.15 -24.19
N VAL A 321 -4.02 -2.45 -23.22
CA VAL A 321 -4.34 -3.02 -21.89
C VAL A 321 -5.62 -3.86 -21.93
N GLN A 322 -6.60 -3.54 -22.81
CA GLN A 322 -7.80 -4.37 -23.03
C GLN A 322 -7.53 -5.62 -23.86
N ALA A 323 -6.47 -5.61 -24.69
CA ALA A 323 -6.12 -6.73 -25.56
C ALA A 323 -5.20 -7.77 -24.89
N ARG A 324 -4.80 -7.55 -23.67
CA ARG A 324 -3.97 -8.46 -22.86
C ARG A 324 -4.71 -8.89 -21.58
#